data_a209b8d98a1745ffdebe75bb5c103f36
#
_entry.id   a209b8d98a1745ffdebe75bb5c103f36
#
_cell.length_a   1.000
_cell.length_b   1.000
_cell.length_c   1.000
_cell.angle_alpha   90.00
_cell.angle_beta   90.00
_cell.angle_gamma   90.00
#
_symmetry.space_group_name_H-M   'P 1'
#
loop_
_entity.id
_entity.type
_entity.pdbx_description
1 polymer ?
#
loop_
_entity_poly.entity_id
_entity_poly.type
_entity_poly.pdbx_seq_one_letter_code
_entity_poly.pdbx_strand_id
1 'polypeptide(L)'
;MIKTLLSAMLLPALFAAGRCEAQIQGDLNGQTAAEFHAADKELNSIYQKILADYADDEAFIANLKEAQRCWITFRDAQLKMKYPDREPGYYGSIQPMCEANYLAELTRERTAALEVWLAGVEEGDVCAGTVKTRDTGGNDARE
;
A
#
# COMPACT_ATOMS: atom_id res chain seq x y z
N MET A 1 14.74 68.75 18.82
CA MET A 1 14.29 67.58 19.53
C MET A 1 13.50 66.69 18.54
N ILE A 2 14.20 65.74 17.91
CA ILE A 2 13.58 64.75 17.03
C ILE A 2 14.02 63.43 17.60
N LYS A 3 13.13 62.68 18.27
CA LYS A 3 13.35 61.32 18.77
C LYS A 3 12.46 60.37 17.97
N THR A 4 13.11 59.59 17.13
CA THR A 4 13.00 58.13 16.94
C THR A 4 11.60 57.50 16.96
N LEU A 5 11.10 57.16 15.76
CA LEU A 5 10.13 56.10 15.53
C LEU A 5 10.72 55.15 14.47
N LEU A 6 11.55 54.22 14.91
CA LEU A 6 12.01 53.07 14.09
C LEU A 6 12.01 51.86 15.05
N SER A 7 10.88 51.18 15.19
CA SER A 7 10.84 49.80 15.63
C SER A 7 9.41 49.27 15.65
N ALA A 8 8.92 48.72 14.57
CA ALA A 8 7.81 47.73 14.59
C ALA A 8 7.50 47.23 13.17
N MET A 9 8.44 46.59 12.46
CA MET A 9 8.10 45.96 11.19
C MET A 9 8.96 44.71 10.88
N LEU A 10 9.11 43.78 11.86
CA LEU A 10 9.88 42.56 11.61
C LEU A 10 9.23 41.27 12.15
N LEU A 11 7.94 41.23 12.45
CA LEU A 11 7.31 40.01 13.00
C LEU A 11 6.31 39.24 12.11
N PRO A 12 5.88 39.63 10.92
CA PRO A 12 4.95 38.78 10.16
C PRO A 12 5.61 37.72 9.28
N ALA A 13 6.90 37.84 8.94
CA ALA A 13 7.54 36.91 7.98
C ALA A 13 7.81 35.50 8.53
N LEU A 14 8.07 35.36 9.82
CA LEU A 14 8.33 34.05 10.46
C LEU A 14 7.09 33.18 10.59
N PHE A 15 5.89 33.77 10.73
CA PHE A 15 4.64 33.03 10.80
C PHE A 15 4.15 32.51 9.43
N ALA A 16 4.56 33.12 8.33
CA ALA A 16 4.18 32.70 6.98
C ALA A 16 4.96 31.45 6.53
N ALA A 17 6.24 31.36 6.89
CA ALA A 17 7.08 30.21 6.53
C ALA A 17 6.60 28.92 7.21
N GLY A 18 6.30 28.93 8.49
CA GLY A 18 5.83 27.75 9.23
C GLY A 18 4.45 27.25 8.76
N ARG A 19 3.59 28.14 8.25
CA ARG A 19 2.30 27.73 7.66
C ARG A 19 2.48 27.03 6.31
N CYS A 20 3.42 27.47 5.50
CA CYS A 20 3.71 26.86 4.20
C CYS A 20 4.28 25.44 4.37
N GLU A 21 5.21 25.24 5.29
CA GLU A 21 5.78 23.92 5.58
C GLU A 21 4.74 22.94 6.13
N ALA A 22 3.87 23.38 7.05
CA ALA A 22 2.81 22.55 7.60
C ALA A 22 1.77 22.15 6.53
N GLN A 23 1.48 23.04 5.59
CA GLN A 23 0.56 22.77 4.49
C GLN A 23 1.16 21.77 3.49
N ILE A 24 2.42 21.94 3.12
CA ILE A 24 3.15 20.99 2.25
C ILE A 24 3.19 19.60 2.88
N GLN A 25 3.49 19.50 4.19
CA GLN A 25 3.49 18.21 4.88
C GLN A 25 2.09 17.59 4.91
N GLY A 26 1.04 18.38 5.12
CA GLY A 26 -0.35 17.92 5.08
C GLY A 26 -0.73 17.36 3.70
N ASP A 27 -0.34 18.04 2.63
CA ASP A 27 -0.58 17.60 1.25
C ASP A 27 0.17 16.29 0.94
N LEU A 28 1.43 16.15 1.38
CA LEU A 28 2.23 14.93 1.22
C LEU A 28 1.61 13.76 2.00
N ASN A 29 1.18 13.97 3.23
CA ASN A 29 0.50 12.94 4.03
C ASN A 29 -0.81 12.49 3.35
N GLY A 30 -1.57 13.43 2.78
CA GLY A 30 -2.79 13.15 2.02
C GLY A 30 -2.52 12.33 0.76
N GLN A 31 -1.49 12.67 0.01
CA GLN A 31 -1.09 11.97 -1.21
C GLN A 31 -0.67 10.52 -0.90
N THR A 32 0.19 10.30 0.08
CA THR A 32 0.64 8.95 0.44
C THR A 32 -0.47 8.08 1.03
N ALA A 33 -1.40 8.68 1.79
CA ALA A 33 -2.59 7.97 2.23
C ALA A 33 -3.46 7.53 1.04
N ALA A 34 -3.63 8.38 0.02
CA ALA A 34 -4.34 8.04 -1.20
C ALA A 34 -3.65 6.91 -1.99
N GLU A 35 -2.32 6.90 -2.04
CA GLU A 35 -1.53 5.82 -2.65
C GLU A 35 -1.71 4.48 -1.93
N PHE A 36 -1.72 4.48 -0.59
CA PHE A 36 -2.02 3.27 0.17
C PHE A 36 -3.45 2.77 -0.10
N HIS A 37 -4.44 3.66 -0.10
CA HIS A 37 -5.81 3.28 -0.43
C HIS A 37 -5.95 2.74 -1.86
N ALA A 38 -5.19 3.27 -2.82
CA ALA A 38 -5.16 2.74 -4.18
C ALA A 38 -4.57 1.32 -4.23
N ALA A 39 -3.46 1.08 -3.53
CA ALA A 39 -2.86 -0.25 -3.42
C ALA A 39 -3.80 -1.27 -2.74
N ASP A 40 -4.49 -0.87 -1.67
CA ASP A 40 -5.46 -1.72 -0.98
C ASP A 40 -6.67 -2.06 -1.86
N LYS A 41 -7.16 -1.09 -2.64
CA LYS A 41 -8.23 -1.30 -3.62
C LYS A 41 -7.81 -2.28 -4.72
N GLU A 42 -6.57 -2.18 -5.21
CA GLU A 42 -6.01 -3.09 -6.19
C GLU A 42 -5.89 -4.51 -5.64
N LEU A 43 -5.32 -4.68 -4.43
CA LEU A 43 -5.26 -5.96 -3.74
C LEU A 43 -6.63 -6.60 -3.61
N ASN A 44 -7.64 -5.83 -3.16
CA ASN A 44 -8.99 -6.31 -3.02
C ASN A 44 -9.59 -6.72 -4.38
N SER A 45 -9.30 -5.98 -5.45
CA SER A 45 -9.76 -6.33 -6.81
C SER A 45 -9.18 -7.66 -7.28
N ILE A 46 -7.87 -7.87 -7.12
CA ILE A 46 -7.20 -9.14 -7.46
C ILE A 46 -7.75 -10.29 -6.62
N TYR A 47 -7.90 -10.09 -5.31
CA TYR A 47 -8.47 -11.08 -4.40
C TYR A 47 -9.90 -11.51 -4.82
N GLN A 48 -10.77 -10.57 -5.18
CA GLN A 48 -12.12 -10.88 -5.64
C GLN A 48 -12.14 -11.63 -6.98
N LYS A 49 -11.23 -11.30 -7.90
CA LYS A 49 -11.09 -12.03 -9.17
C LYS A 49 -10.69 -13.49 -8.92
N ILE A 50 -9.74 -13.73 -8.00
CA ILE A 50 -9.32 -15.09 -7.65
C ILE A 50 -10.48 -15.87 -7.02
N LEU A 51 -11.24 -15.25 -6.11
CA LEU A 51 -12.42 -15.89 -5.51
C LEU A 51 -13.45 -16.29 -6.57
N ALA A 52 -13.65 -15.48 -7.60
CA ALA A 52 -14.56 -15.80 -8.70
C ALA A 52 -14.01 -16.88 -9.62
N ASP A 53 -12.71 -16.80 -9.95
CA ASP A 53 -12.06 -17.71 -10.87
C ASP A 53 -11.93 -19.13 -10.30
N TYR A 54 -11.76 -19.28 -8.99
CA TYR A 54 -11.61 -20.55 -8.27
C TYR A 54 -12.87 -20.94 -7.48
N ALA A 55 -14.03 -20.42 -7.84
CA ALA A 55 -15.27 -20.60 -7.07
C ALA A 55 -15.67 -22.07 -6.85
N ASP A 56 -15.27 -22.95 -7.76
CA ASP A 56 -15.58 -24.39 -7.72
C ASP A 56 -14.62 -25.20 -6.82
N ASP A 57 -13.51 -24.60 -6.35
CA ASP A 57 -12.55 -25.23 -5.43
C ASP A 57 -12.76 -24.69 -3.99
N GLU A 58 -13.68 -25.32 -3.25
CA GLU A 58 -14.00 -24.93 -1.89
C GLU A 58 -12.79 -24.97 -0.95
N ALA A 59 -11.90 -25.95 -1.11
CA ALA A 59 -10.72 -26.11 -0.27
C ALA A 59 -9.72 -24.98 -0.51
N PHE A 60 -9.46 -24.65 -1.77
CA PHE A 60 -8.64 -23.50 -2.14
C PHE A 60 -9.21 -22.20 -1.60
N ILE A 61 -10.51 -21.95 -1.80
CA ILE A 61 -11.20 -20.74 -1.31
C ILE A 61 -11.09 -20.59 0.22
N ALA A 62 -11.26 -21.68 0.97
CA ALA A 62 -11.13 -21.65 2.42
C ALA A 62 -9.69 -21.25 2.83
N ASN A 63 -8.69 -21.85 2.20
CA ASN A 63 -7.28 -21.59 2.46
C ASN A 63 -6.86 -20.17 2.01
N LEU A 64 -7.36 -19.69 0.89
CA LEU A 64 -7.11 -18.32 0.42
C LEU A 64 -7.64 -17.28 1.43
N LYS A 65 -8.87 -17.47 1.93
CA LYS A 65 -9.46 -16.59 2.94
C LYS A 65 -8.64 -16.57 4.21
N GLU A 66 -8.17 -17.73 4.67
CA GLU A 66 -7.32 -17.84 5.86
C GLU A 66 -5.96 -17.16 5.62
N ALA A 67 -5.29 -17.46 4.51
CA ALA A 67 -4.02 -16.85 4.15
C ALA A 67 -4.12 -15.31 4.06
N GLN A 68 -5.23 -14.77 3.56
CA GLN A 68 -5.43 -13.33 3.47
C GLN A 68 -5.63 -12.70 4.86
N ARG A 69 -6.37 -13.35 5.76
CA ARG A 69 -6.52 -12.88 7.15
C ARG A 69 -5.19 -12.88 7.90
N CYS A 70 -4.42 -13.95 7.78
CA CYS A 70 -3.09 -14.06 8.38
C CYS A 70 -2.15 -12.98 7.83
N TRP A 71 -2.20 -12.72 6.52
CA TRP A 71 -1.38 -11.69 5.90
C TRP A 71 -1.73 -10.28 6.41
N ILE A 72 -3.02 -9.93 6.55
CA ILE A 72 -3.44 -8.63 7.12
C ILE A 72 -2.87 -8.47 8.54
N THR A 73 -2.99 -9.51 9.37
CA THR A 73 -2.43 -9.51 10.73
C THR A 73 -0.91 -9.32 10.71
N PHE A 74 -0.22 -10.00 9.81
CA PHE A 74 1.22 -9.88 9.63
C PHE A 74 1.62 -8.46 9.18
N ARG A 75 0.93 -7.89 8.17
CA ARG A 75 1.16 -6.52 7.68
C ARG A 75 1.07 -5.51 8.81
N ASP A 76 -0.01 -5.60 9.62
CA ASP A 76 -0.25 -4.67 10.71
C ASP A 76 0.77 -4.85 11.85
N ALA A 77 1.24 -6.08 12.09
CA ALA A 77 2.34 -6.36 13.01
C ALA A 77 3.68 -5.81 12.52
N GLN A 78 3.96 -5.88 11.21
CA GLN A 78 5.13 -5.29 10.59
C GLN A 78 5.17 -3.77 10.77
N LEU A 79 4.02 -3.09 10.60
CA LEU A 79 3.93 -1.66 10.85
C LEU A 79 4.26 -1.32 12.31
N LYS A 80 3.68 -2.06 13.27
CA LYS A 80 3.95 -1.87 14.71
C LYS A 80 5.40 -2.17 15.07
N MET A 81 6.03 -3.14 14.42
CA MET A 81 7.45 -3.44 14.60
C MET A 81 8.33 -2.28 14.11
N LYS A 82 8.00 -1.70 12.95
CA LYS A 82 8.76 -0.60 12.36
C LYS A 82 8.54 0.72 13.10
N TYR A 83 7.32 0.95 13.57
CA TYR A 83 6.91 2.15 14.32
C TYR A 83 6.24 1.76 15.64
N PRO A 84 7.02 1.25 16.63
CA PRO A 84 6.46 0.92 17.95
C PRO A 84 5.94 2.19 18.63
N ASP A 85 4.93 2.02 19.50
CA ASP A 85 4.35 3.11 20.27
C ASP A 85 5.42 3.85 21.07
N ARG A 86 5.46 5.17 20.94
CA ARG A 86 6.38 6.09 21.59
C ARG A 86 5.62 7.31 22.09
N GLU A 87 6.34 8.18 22.82
CA GLU A 87 5.80 9.47 23.24
C GLU A 87 5.33 10.30 22.04
N PRO A 88 4.25 11.08 22.17
CA PRO A 88 3.74 11.92 21.09
C PRO A 88 4.82 12.78 20.45
N GLY A 89 4.91 12.74 19.13
CA GLY A 89 5.89 13.51 18.36
C GLY A 89 7.27 12.87 18.19
N TYR A 90 7.50 11.67 18.76
CA TYR A 90 8.80 10.98 18.66
C TYR A 90 9.29 10.82 17.21
N TYR A 91 8.41 10.43 16.30
CA TYR A 91 8.74 10.24 14.89
C TYR A 91 8.55 11.50 14.01
N GLY A 92 8.07 12.60 14.61
CA GLY A 92 7.83 13.88 13.93
C GLY A 92 6.60 13.87 13.02
N SER A 93 6.38 14.99 12.33
CA SER A 93 5.20 15.22 11.47
C SER A 93 5.19 14.38 10.18
N ILE A 94 6.33 13.80 9.80
CA ILE A 94 6.49 12.95 8.62
C ILE A 94 5.98 11.51 8.84
N GLN A 95 5.76 11.10 10.11
CA GLN A 95 5.38 9.73 10.45
C GLN A 95 4.18 9.20 9.65
N PRO A 96 3.05 9.91 9.52
CA PRO A 96 1.89 9.40 8.79
C PRO A 96 2.22 9.07 7.32
N MET A 97 3.05 9.89 6.66
CA MET A 97 3.51 9.65 5.29
C MET A 97 4.37 8.38 5.22
N CYS A 98 5.30 8.20 6.15
CA CYS A 98 6.20 7.04 6.17
C CYS A 98 5.43 5.74 6.46
N GLU A 99 4.45 5.77 7.35
CA GLU A 99 3.58 4.62 7.64
C GLU A 99 2.73 4.24 6.43
N ALA A 100 2.10 5.23 5.78
CA ALA A 100 1.29 5.00 4.58
C ALA A 100 2.11 4.42 3.42
N ASN A 101 3.32 4.95 3.19
CA ASN A 101 4.24 4.41 2.19
C ASN A 101 4.61 2.96 2.48
N TYR A 102 4.94 2.64 3.73
CA TYR A 102 5.31 1.28 4.12
C TYR A 102 4.14 0.29 3.96
N LEU A 103 2.94 0.69 4.35
CA LEU A 103 1.73 -0.12 4.13
C LEU A 103 1.43 -0.32 2.65
N ALA A 104 1.61 0.72 1.82
CA ALA A 104 1.43 0.62 0.37
C ALA A 104 2.42 -0.36 -0.27
N GLU A 105 3.69 -0.33 0.15
CA GLU A 105 4.74 -1.26 -0.30
C GLU A 105 4.37 -2.71 0.01
N LEU A 106 4.09 -3.05 1.27
CA LEU A 106 3.67 -4.39 1.68
C LEU A 106 2.40 -4.86 0.93
N THR A 107 1.47 -3.94 0.70
CA THR A 107 0.20 -4.25 0.01
C THR A 107 0.44 -4.56 -1.46
N ARG A 108 1.32 -3.82 -2.16
CA ARG A 108 1.71 -4.10 -3.55
C ARG A 108 2.46 -5.44 -3.68
N GLU A 109 3.36 -5.75 -2.74
CA GLU A 109 4.03 -7.06 -2.69
C GLU A 109 3.01 -8.21 -2.57
N ARG A 110 1.99 -8.04 -1.73
CA ARG A 110 0.92 -9.03 -1.61
C ARG A 110 0.11 -9.17 -2.89
N THR A 111 -0.21 -8.06 -3.53
CA THR A 111 -0.91 -8.03 -4.82
C THR A 111 -0.15 -8.85 -5.85
N ALA A 112 1.15 -8.57 -6.02
CA ALA A 112 2.01 -9.31 -6.95
C ALA A 112 2.07 -10.81 -6.64
N ALA A 113 2.13 -11.19 -5.36
CA ALA A 113 2.10 -12.60 -4.94
C ALA A 113 0.76 -13.29 -5.27
N LEU A 114 -0.36 -12.56 -5.27
CA LEU A 114 -1.67 -13.09 -5.63
C LEU A 114 -1.91 -13.14 -7.15
N GLU A 115 -1.31 -12.25 -7.93
CA GLU A 115 -1.48 -12.20 -9.37
C GLU A 115 -1.07 -13.49 -10.09
N VAL A 116 -0.16 -14.27 -9.51
CA VAL A 116 0.25 -15.59 -10.02
C VAL A 116 -0.95 -16.51 -10.22
N TRP A 117 -1.97 -16.45 -9.35
CA TRP A 117 -3.18 -17.27 -9.43
C TRP A 117 -4.07 -16.93 -10.63
N LEU A 118 -4.01 -15.69 -11.11
CA LEU A 118 -4.73 -15.23 -12.30
C LEU A 118 -3.88 -15.38 -13.58
N ALA A 119 -2.57 -15.19 -13.46
CA ALA A 119 -1.65 -15.31 -14.58
C ALA A 119 -1.51 -16.76 -15.05
N GLY A 120 -1.65 -17.71 -14.12
CA GLY A 120 -1.44 -19.12 -14.38
C GLY A 120 0.04 -19.50 -14.61
N VAL A 121 0.30 -20.78 -14.74
CA VAL A 121 1.63 -21.36 -14.99
C VAL A 121 1.69 -22.09 -16.33
N GLU A 122 2.88 -22.43 -16.78
CA GLU A 122 3.07 -23.23 -18.00
C GLU A 122 2.61 -24.68 -17.78
N GLU A 123 2.11 -25.31 -18.85
CA GLU A 123 1.75 -26.72 -18.80
C GLU A 123 2.99 -27.58 -18.48
N GLY A 124 2.82 -28.52 -17.57
CA GLY A 124 3.90 -29.40 -17.12
C GLY A 124 4.70 -28.93 -15.90
N ASP A 125 4.36 -27.77 -15.31
CA ASP A 125 4.94 -27.35 -14.03
C ASP A 125 4.40 -28.26 -12.91
N VAL A 126 5.24 -29.21 -12.47
CA VAL A 126 4.91 -30.18 -11.41
C VAL A 126 4.75 -29.55 -10.02
N CYS A 127 5.19 -28.29 -9.84
CA CYS A 127 5.09 -27.54 -8.61
C CYS A 127 3.93 -26.53 -8.60
N ALA A 128 3.15 -26.49 -9.65
CA ALA A 128 2.02 -25.54 -9.80
C ALA A 128 0.95 -25.66 -8.70
N GLY A 129 0.79 -26.86 -8.10
CA GLY A 129 -0.28 -27.10 -7.15
C GLY A 129 -1.65 -26.91 -7.79
N THR A 130 -2.47 -26.00 -7.23
CA THR A 130 -3.80 -25.65 -7.74
C THR A 130 -3.78 -24.41 -8.66
N VAL A 131 -2.62 -23.85 -8.97
CA VAL A 131 -2.52 -22.74 -9.93
C VAL A 131 -2.91 -23.27 -11.31
N LYS A 132 -3.86 -22.61 -11.96
CA LYS A 132 -4.32 -23.00 -13.30
C LYS A 132 -3.20 -22.87 -14.33
N THR A 133 -3.18 -23.76 -15.30
CA THR A 133 -2.30 -23.63 -16.48
C THR A 133 -2.78 -22.45 -17.35
N ARG A 134 -1.82 -21.75 -17.95
CA ARG A 134 -2.15 -20.73 -18.96
C ARG A 134 -2.73 -21.42 -20.18
N ASP A 135 -3.85 -20.91 -20.67
CA ASP A 135 -4.27 -21.19 -22.05
C ASP A 135 -3.25 -20.50 -22.98
N THR A 136 -2.18 -21.21 -23.33
CA THR A 136 -1.42 -20.85 -24.51
C THR A 136 -2.31 -21.20 -25.69
N GLY A 137 -3.17 -20.23 -26.08
CA GLY A 137 -4.07 -20.38 -27.22
C GLY A 137 -3.34 -21.07 -28.35
N GLY A 138 -3.71 -22.32 -28.61
CA GLY A 138 -3.09 -23.17 -29.61
C GLY A 138 -3.10 -22.44 -30.95
N ASN A 139 -1.94 -22.00 -31.37
CA ASN A 139 -1.68 -21.67 -32.76
C ASN A 139 -1.48 -23.03 -33.47
N ASP A 140 -2.55 -23.82 -33.51
CA ASP A 140 -2.62 -24.93 -34.44
C ASP A 140 -2.73 -24.36 -35.87
N ALA A 141 -1.63 -23.82 -36.35
CA ALA A 141 -1.37 -23.76 -37.76
C ALA A 141 -1.12 -25.22 -38.20
N ARG A 142 -2.21 -25.94 -38.48
CA ARG A 142 -2.13 -27.17 -39.29
C ARG A 142 -1.95 -26.73 -40.74
N GLU A 143 -0.75 -26.87 -41.23
CA GLU A 143 -0.52 -27.14 -42.65
C GLU A 143 -0.99 -28.56 -43.03
#